data_fa657e151edf525e199d8f48839fa51b
#
_entry.id   fa657e151edf525e199d8f48839fa51b
#
_cell.length_a   1.000
_cell.length_b   1.000
_cell.length_c   1.000
_cell.angle_alpha   90.00
_cell.angle_beta   90.00
_cell.angle_gamma   90.00
#
_symmetry.space_group_name_H-M   'P 1'
#
loop_
_entity.id
_entity.type
_entity.pdbx_description
1 polymer ?
#
loop_
_entity_poly.entity_id
_entity_poly.type
_entity_poly.pdbx_seq_one_letter_code
_entity_poly.pdbx_strand_id
1 'polypeptide(L)'
;TQLNDLSSYYNNMGLNTDGEFTEEVKTAKEQMDKEGLKESESMADEIESALKAANVDNQVEITATNKYVMLNMNGGILFNSGEADLTPEAVSLLDSVAGAIYQYNDNYITIEGHTDSNPINTAKFPDNMMLSVHRAHSVYNYLVNNKGFDAKTMTSSGRGENVPIADNTTAEGRAQNRRVEIKIYNNLNSDIQ
;
A
#
# COMPACT_ATOMS: atom_id res chain seq x y z
N THR A 1 -28.60 -39.71 -6.09
CA THR A 1 -29.12 -38.37 -6.46
C THR A 1 -28.48 -37.27 -5.60
N GLN A 2 -28.35 -37.41 -4.27
CA GLN A 2 -27.76 -36.40 -3.39
C GLN A 2 -26.26 -36.19 -3.58
N LEU A 3 -25.50 -37.23 -3.90
CA LEU A 3 -24.03 -37.13 -4.19
C LEU A 3 -23.75 -36.36 -5.49
N ASN A 4 -24.62 -36.51 -6.50
CA ASN A 4 -24.47 -35.75 -7.76
C ASN A 4 -24.78 -34.26 -7.58
N ASP A 5 -25.72 -33.92 -6.70
CA ASP A 5 -26.05 -32.54 -6.37
C ASP A 5 -24.90 -31.83 -5.60
N LEU A 6 -24.26 -32.53 -4.66
CA LEU A 6 -23.10 -32.01 -3.94
C LEU A 6 -21.89 -31.82 -4.86
N SER A 7 -21.60 -32.78 -5.72
CA SER A 7 -20.50 -32.67 -6.69
C SER A 7 -20.74 -31.49 -7.66
N SER A 8 -21.97 -31.30 -8.13
CA SER A 8 -22.33 -30.15 -8.96
C SER A 8 -22.19 -28.82 -8.20
N TYR A 9 -22.53 -28.81 -6.92
CA TYR A 9 -22.39 -27.62 -6.06
C TYR A 9 -20.92 -27.23 -5.89
N TYR A 10 -20.04 -28.20 -5.55
CA TYR A 10 -18.60 -27.95 -5.41
C TYR A 10 -17.96 -27.54 -6.74
N ASN A 11 -18.30 -28.18 -7.85
CA ASN A 11 -17.79 -27.80 -9.18
C ASN A 11 -18.21 -26.37 -9.57
N ASN A 12 -19.44 -25.95 -9.26
CA ASN A 12 -19.89 -24.57 -9.48
C ASN A 12 -19.13 -23.55 -8.62
N MET A 13 -18.60 -23.95 -7.48
CA MET A 13 -17.73 -23.15 -6.62
C MET A 13 -16.24 -23.26 -6.98
N GLY A 14 -15.88 -24.06 -8.00
CA GLY A 14 -14.49 -24.33 -8.36
C GLY A 14 -13.76 -25.24 -7.34
N LEU A 15 -14.50 -26.05 -6.58
CA LEU A 15 -13.97 -26.97 -5.57
C LEU A 15 -14.12 -28.42 -6.04
N ASN A 16 -13.22 -29.30 -5.61
CA ASN A 16 -13.38 -30.75 -5.74
C ASN A 16 -14.34 -31.30 -4.67
N THR A 17 -14.62 -32.61 -4.70
CA THR A 17 -15.52 -33.28 -3.74
C THR A 17 -15.05 -33.23 -2.28
N ASP A 18 -13.77 -32.95 -2.06
CA ASP A 18 -13.14 -32.82 -0.74
C ASP A 18 -13.11 -31.38 -0.25
N GLY A 19 -13.68 -30.40 -1.01
CA GLY A 19 -13.73 -28.99 -0.69
C GLY A 19 -12.46 -28.21 -1.03
N GLU A 20 -11.53 -28.81 -1.78
CA GLU A 20 -10.35 -28.15 -2.29
C GLU A 20 -10.59 -27.56 -3.70
N PHE A 21 -9.89 -26.51 -4.04
CA PHE A 21 -9.94 -25.94 -5.40
C PHE A 21 -9.53 -26.97 -6.45
N THR A 22 -10.28 -27.03 -7.55
CA THR A 22 -9.91 -27.88 -8.70
C THR A 22 -8.59 -27.43 -9.31
N GLU A 23 -7.87 -28.34 -10.01
CA GLU A 23 -6.61 -28.01 -10.67
C GLU A 23 -6.77 -26.90 -11.73
N GLU A 24 -7.92 -26.80 -12.37
CA GLU A 24 -8.24 -25.73 -13.32
C GLU A 24 -8.30 -24.35 -12.61
N VAL A 25 -8.93 -24.28 -11.44
CA VAL A 25 -8.98 -23.04 -10.64
C VAL A 25 -7.61 -22.67 -10.10
N LYS A 26 -6.82 -23.64 -9.64
CA LYS A 26 -5.44 -23.43 -9.19
C LYS A 26 -4.57 -22.89 -10.33
N THR A 27 -4.65 -23.50 -11.51
CA THR A 27 -3.89 -23.07 -12.70
C THR A 27 -4.31 -21.65 -13.14
N ALA A 28 -5.62 -21.37 -13.18
CA ALA A 28 -6.12 -20.05 -13.52
C ALA A 28 -5.62 -18.98 -12.52
N LYS A 29 -5.64 -19.30 -11.23
CA LYS A 29 -5.11 -18.40 -10.20
C LYS A 29 -3.62 -18.14 -10.36
N GLU A 30 -2.81 -19.19 -10.58
CA GLU A 30 -1.37 -19.05 -10.82
C GLU A 30 -1.08 -18.18 -12.04
N GLN A 31 -1.89 -18.30 -13.09
CA GLN A 31 -1.74 -17.47 -14.28
C GLN A 31 -2.10 -16.00 -14.00
N MET A 32 -3.20 -15.74 -13.30
CA MET A 32 -3.57 -14.40 -12.87
C MET A 32 -2.49 -13.77 -11.97
N ASP A 33 -1.94 -14.54 -11.03
CA ASP A 33 -0.87 -14.07 -10.16
C ASP A 33 0.40 -13.70 -10.96
N LYS A 34 0.75 -14.47 -11.98
CA LYS A 34 1.89 -14.18 -12.88
C LYS A 34 1.63 -12.93 -13.75
N GLU A 35 0.43 -12.80 -14.29
CA GLU A 35 0.04 -11.64 -15.09
C GLU A 35 0.02 -10.37 -14.23
N GLY A 36 -0.56 -10.45 -13.02
CA GLY A 36 -0.57 -9.35 -12.07
C GLY A 36 0.83 -8.93 -11.61
N LEU A 37 1.73 -9.90 -11.37
CA LEU A 37 3.12 -9.58 -11.03
C LEU A 37 3.82 -8.87 -12.18
N LYS A 38 3.68 -9.35 -13.41
CA LYS A 38 4.28 -8.73 -14.60
C LYS A 38 3.79 -7.30 -14.82
N GLU A 39 2.48 -7.06 -14.62
CA GLU A 39 1.92 -5.72 -14.70
C GLU A 39 2.49 -4.81 -13.61
N SER A 40 2.52 -5.28 -12.36
CA SER A 40 3.09 -4.52 -11.25
C SER A 40 4.59 -4.25 -11.43
N GLU A 41 5.37 -5.19 -11.97
CA GLU A 41 6.79 -4.97 -12.29
C GLU A 41 6.95 -3.86 -13.35
N SER A 42 6.12 -3.86 -14.41
CA SER A 42 6.14 -2.79 -15.42
C SER A 42 5.80 -1.42 -14.81
N MET A 43 4.77 -1.36 -13.95
CA MET A 43 4.41 -0.13 -13.22
C MET A 43 5.55 0.33 -12.32
N ALA A 44 6.20 -0.59 -11.60
CA ALA A 44 7.32 -0.28 -10.72
C ALA A 44 8.51 0.31 -11.48
N ASP A 45 8.87 -0.25 -12.63
CA ASP A 45 9.96 0.23 -13.49
C ASP A 45 9.69 1.66 -14.00
N GLU A 46 8.44 1.96 -14.39
CA GLU A 46 8.03 3.29 -14.84
C GLU A 46 8.08 4.30 -13.69
N ILE A 47 7.57 3.94 -12.51
CA ILE A 47 7.60 4.78 -11.31
C ILE A 47 9.05 5.03 -10.86
N GLU A 48 9.88 3.99 -10.82
CA GLU A 48 11.29 4.09 -10.44
C GLU A 48 12.05 5.04 -11.40
N SER A 49 11.79 4.91 -12.70
CA SER A 49 12.39 5.76 -13.72
C SER A 49 12.01 7.23 -13.52
N ALA A 50 10.74 7.52 -13.19
CA ALA A 50 10.27 8.86 -12.91
C ALA A 50 10.89 9.45 -11.62
N LEU A 51 11.00 8.64 -10.54
CA LEU A 51 11.63 9.05 -9.30
C LEU A 51 13.13 9.29 -9.45
N LYS A 52 13.84 8.49 -10.26
CA LYS A 52 15.25 8.71 -10.65
C LYS A 52 15.42 10.02 -11.40
N ALA A 53 14.54 10.32 -12.36
CA ALA A 53 14.56 11.58 -13.08
C ALA A 53 14.35 12.80 -12.18
N ALA A 54 13.58 12.63 -11.09
CA ALA A 54 13.37 13.65 -10.05
C ALA A 54 14.48 13.68 -8.97
N ASN A 55 15.45 12.76 -9.00
CA ASN A 55 16.52 12.57 -8.01
C ASN A 55 16.01 12.32 -6.57
N VAL A 56 14.93 11.55 -6.43
CA VAL A 56 14.32 11.17 -5.13
C VAL A 56 14.18 9.66 -4.95
N ASP A 57 14.69 8.86 -5.85
CA ASP A 57 14.63 7.40 -5.83
C ASP A 57 15.24 6.79 -4.56
N ASN A 58 16.23 7.41 -3.98
CA ASN A 58 16.85 6.99 -2.71
C ASN A 58 15.99 7.27 -1.46
N GLN A 59 14.86 7.96 -1.60
CA GLN A 59 13.94 8.30 -0.51
C GLN A 59 12.65 7.45 -0.53
N VAL A 60 12.47 6.64 -1.58
CA VAL A 60 11.30 5.80 -1.79
C VAL A 60 11.74 4.39 -2.12
N GLU A 61 11.40 3.43 -1.27
CA GLU A 61 11.60 2.02 -1.56
C GLU A 61 10.40 1.49 -2.34
N ILE A 62 10.64 0.81 -3.46
CA ILE A 62 9.60 0.29 -4.35
C ILE A 62 9.58 -1.23 -4.27
N THR A 63 8.40 -1.81 -4.09
CA THR A 63 8.18 -3.27 -4.11
C THR A 63 6.98 -3.59 -4.99
N ALA A 64 7.18 -4.49 -5.97
CA ALA A 64 6.09 -5.04 -6.78
C ALA A 64 5.60 -6.37 -6.21
N THR A 65 4.29 -6.57 -6.22
CA THR A 65 3.61 -7.83 -5.89
C THR A 65 2.66 -8.20 -7.03
N ASN A 66 2.06 -9.38 -6.97
CA ASN A 66 1.05 -9.79 -7.96
C ASN A 66 -0.23 -8.92 -7.93
N LYS A 67 -0.38 -8.02 -6.95
CA LYS A 67 -1.59 -7.21 -6.77
C LYS A 67 -1.36 -5.71 -6.90
N TYR A 68 -0.21 -5.22 -6.47
CA TYR A 68 0.08 -3.78 -6.38
C TYR A 68 1.57 -3.50 -6.43
N VAL A 69 1.89 -2.26 -6.73
CA VAL A 69 3.18 -1.63 -6.45
C VAL A 69 3.07 -0.88 -5.13
N MET A 70 4.02 -1.11 -4.22
CA MET A 70 4.10 -0.41 -2.94
C MET A 70 5.28 0.56 -2.95
N LEU A 71 5.01 1.81 -2.59
CA LEU A 71 5.99 2.85 -2.34
C LEU A 71 6.10 3.04 -0.83
N ASN A 72 7.27 2.75 -0.27
CA ASN A 72 7.55 2.90 1.16
C ASN A 72 8.42 4.13 1.38
N MET A 73 7.93 5.07 2.19
CA MET A 73 8.59 6.34 2.52
C MET A 73 8.86 6.44 4.03
N ASN A 74 10.06 6.87 4.39
CA ASN A 74 10.45 7.04 5.79
C ASN A 74 9.65 8.17 6.45
N GLY A 75 8.99 7.85 7.57
CA GLY A 75 8.20 8.81 8.34
C GLY A 75 8.99 9.98 8.93
N GLY A 76 10.29 9.81 9.14
CA GLY A 76 11.18 10.88 9.61
C GLY A 76 11.44 11.98 8.58
N ILE A 77 11.28 11.68 7.29
CA ILE A 77 11.30 12.68 6.22
C ILE A 77 9.95 13.39 6.14
N LEU A 78 8.86 12.61 6.30
CA LEU A 78 7.51 13.11 6.11
C LEU A 78 7.01 13.97 7.26
N PHE A 79 7.39 13.64 8.52
CA PHE A 79 6.81 14.25 9.72
C PHE A 79 7.86 14.50 10.80
N ASN A 80 7.66 15.56 11.57
CA ASN A 80 8.38 15.74 12.82
C ASN A 80 7.94 14.71 13.87
N SER A 81 8.76 14.53 14.90
CA SER A 81 8.47 13.59 15.99
C SER A 81 7.15 13.92 16.68
N GLY A 82 6.26 12.92 16.77
CA GLY A 82 4.94 13.09 17.40
C GLY A 82 3.94 13.94 16.59
N GLU A 83 4.28 14.33 15.36
CA GLU A 83 3.45 15.17 14.50
C GLU A 83 2.92 14.37 13.31
N ALA A 84 1.84 14.90 12.70
CA ALA A 84 1.23 14.39 11.48
C ALA A 84 1.10 15.45 10.37
N ASP A 85 1.59 16.65 10.62
CA ASP A 85 1.66 17.71 9.63
C ASP A 85 2.90 17.47 8.74
N LEU A 86 2.73 17.57 7.41
CA LEU A 86 3.81 17.34 6.46
C LEU A 86 4.90 18.40 6.60
N THR A 87 6.17 17.98 6.58
CA THR A 87 7.32 18.88 6.53
C THR A 87 7.46 19.52 5.13
N PRO A 88 8.19 20.62 4.95
CA PRO A 88 8.50 21.16 3.63
C PRO A 88 9.23 20.14 2.73
N GLU A 89 10.10 19.32 3.30
CA GLU A 89 10.80 18.23 2.62
C GLU A 89 9.82 17.15 2.16
N ALA A 90 8.84 16.81 3.00
CA ALA A 90 7.76 15.89 2.64
C ALA A 90 6.95 16.38 1.45
N VAL A 91 6.61 17.67 1.43
CA VAL A 91 5.87 18.28 0.33
C VAL A 91 6.65 18.14 -0.98
N SER A 92 7.96 18.43 -0.97
CA SER A 92 8.82 18.29 -2.15
C SER A 92 8.93 16.83 -2.63
N LEU A 93 9.05 15.88 -1.70
CA LEU A 93 9.08 14.45 -2.01
C LEU A 93 7.74 13.99 -2.60
N LEU A 94 6.62 14.37 -1.97
CA LEU A 94 5.27 14.01 -2.43
C LEU A 94 4.91 14.65 -3.76
N ASP A 95 5.47 15.81 -4.12
CA ASP A 95 5.36 16.39 -5.46
C ASP A 95 5.93 15.46 -6.52
N SER A 96 7.13 14.94 -6.27
CA SER A 96 7.81 14.01 -7.17
C SER A 96 7.08 12.66 -7.24
N VAL A 97 6.67 12.12 -6.08
CA VAL A 97 5.90 10.88 -6.00
C VAL A 97 4.57 11.02 -6.73
N ALA A 98 3.83 12.10 -6.50
CA ALA A 98 2.56 12.37 -7.20
C ALA A 98 2.76 12.42 -8.71
N GLY A 99 3.82 13.10 -9.20
CA GLY A 99 4.14 13.13 -10.63
C GLY A 99 4.42 11.75 -11.21
N ALA A 100 5.15 10.91 -10.47
CA ALA A 100 5.49 9.55 -10.90
C ALA A 100 4.28 8.61 -10.99
N ILE A 101 3.29 8.76 -10.09
CA ILE A 101 2.14 7.86 -10.00
C ILE A 101 0.84 8.43 -10.60
N TYR A 102 0.82 9.68 -11.09
CA TYR A 102 -0.42 10.32 -11.56
C TYR A 102 -1.08 9.58 -12.73
N GLN A 103 -0.30 8.93 -13.58
CA GLN A 103 -0.84 8.12 -14.69
C GLN A 103 -1.69 6.92 -14.21
N TYR A 104 -1.56 6.53 -12.95
CA TYR A 104 -2.34 5.46 -12.29
C TYR A 104 -3.47 6.01 -11.40
N ASN A 105 -3.89 7.27 -11.62
CA ASN A 105 -4.93 7.92 -10.80
C ASN A 105 -6.30 7.21 -10.86
N ASP A 106 -6.57 6.47 -11.92
CA ASP A 106 -7.78 5.66 -12.07
C ASP A 106 -7.69 4.30 -11.36
N ASN A 107 -6.49 3.89 -10.94
CA ASN A 107 -6.29 2.67 -10.17
C ASN A 107 -6.69 2.88 -8.71
N TYR A 108 -7.04 1.78 -8.02
CA TYR A 108 -7.27 1.83 -6.58
C TYR A 108 -5.95 2.07 -5.83
N ILE A 109 -5.92 3.07 -4.97
CA ILE A 109 -4.73 3.47 -4.21
C ILE A 109 -5.05 3.46 -2.72
N THR A 110 -4.23 2.80 -1.93
CA THR A 110 -4.33 2.83 -0.46
C THR A 110 -3.10 3.47 0.15
N ILE A 111 -3.30 4.25 1.21
CA ILE A 111 -2.24 4.88 1.97
C ILE A 111 -2.30 4.37 3.39
N GLU A 112 -1.23 3.71 3.85
CA GLU A 112 -1.15 3.16 5.21
C GLU A 112 -0.04 3.83 6.02
N GLY A 113 -0.39 4.34 7.21
CA GLY A 113 0.56 4.89 8.15
C GLY A 113 0.96 3.87 9.21
N HIS A 114 2.24 3.88 9.59
CA HIS A 114 2.82 3.00 10.60
C HIS A 114 3.67 3.78 11.60
N THR A 115 3.75 3.30 12.83
CA THR A 115 4.63 3.83 13.88
C THR A 115 5.63 2.77 14.34
N ASP A 116 6.62 3.20 15.09
CA ASP A 116 7.38 2.30 15.95
C ASP A 116 6.58 1.96 17.22
N SER A 117 7.18 1.14 18.10
CA SER A 117 6.58 0.72 19.37
C SER A 117 6.75 1.72 20.52
N ASN A 118 7.40 2.86 20.31
CA ASN A 118 7.47 3.89 21.36
C ASN A 118 6.07 4.49 21.55
N PRO A 119 5.52 4.43 22.76
CA PRO A 119 4.16 4.92 23.00
C PRO A 119 4.11 6.44 22.85
N ILE A 120 3.04 6.93 22.20
CA ILE A 120 2.67 8.33 22.21
C ILE A 120 1.42 8.51 23.07
N ASN A 121 1.35 9.61 23.82
CA ASN A 121 0.18 10.02 24.56
C ASN A 121 0.17 11.54 24.68
N THR A 122 -0.47 12.20 23.73
CA THR A 122 -0.62 13.65 23.70
C THR A 122 -2.10 14.02 23.57
N ALA A 123 -2.44 15.27 23.81
CA ALA A 123 -3.82 15.74 23.62
C ALA A 123 -4.29 15.60 22.16
N LYS A 124 -3.37 15.65 21.18
CA LYS A 124 -3.66 15.50 19.75
C LYS A 124 -3.71 14.03 19.33
N PHE A 125 -2.83 13.21 19.89
CA PHE A 125 -2.72 11.78 19.55
C PHE A 125 -2.65 10.95 20.84
N PRO A 126 -3.76 10.31 21.25
CA PRO A 126 -3.79 9.53 22.49
C PRO A 126 -2.98 8.24 22.39
N ASP A 127 -2.74 7.73 21.18
CA ASP A 127 -2.00 6.49 20.92
C ASP A 127 -1.35 6.46 19.51
N ASN A 128 -0.55 5.44 19.26
CA ASN A 128 0.13 5.20 18.00
C ASN A 128 -0.84 4.92 16.85
N MET A 129 -2.00 4.33 17.12
CA MET A 129 -3.02 4.09 16.10
C MET A 129 -3.54 5.42 15.54
N MET A 130 -3.94 6.35 16.40
CA MET A 130 -4.44 7.66 15.98
C MET A 130 -3.36 8.47 15.26
N LEU A 131 -2.11 8.46 15.75
CA LEU A 131 -0.99 9.12 15.06
C LEU A 131 -0.83 8.57 13.63
N SER A 132 -0.84 7.24 13.46
CA SER A 132 -0.66 6.60 12.16
C SER A 132 -1.80 6.89 11.18
N VAL A 133 -3.05 6.92 11.66
CA VAL A 133 -4.22 7.31 10.88
C VAL A 133 -4.08 8.75 10.37
N HIS A 134 -3.72 9.68 11.25
CA HIS A 134 -3.58 11.11 10.87
C HIS A 134 -2.42 11.31 9.88
N ARG A 135 -1.32 10.59 10.02
CA ARG A 135 -0.19 10.64 9.08
C ARG A 135 -0.58 10.16 7.68
N ALA A 136 -1.23 9.00 7.59
CA ALA A 136 -1.75 8.50 6.32
C ALA A 136 -2.74 9.48 5.69
N HIS A 137 -3.63 10.07 6.51
CA HIS A 137 -4.62 11.03 6.05
C HIS A 137 -4.00 12.35 5.57
N SER A 138 -2.89 12.81 6.16
CA SER A 138 -2.17 14.00 5.68
C SER A 138 -1.60 13.79 4.29
N VAL A 139 -1.03 12.60 4.00
CA VAL A 139 -0.56 12.23 2.66
C VAL A 139 -1.72 12.13 1.68
N TYR A 140 -2.81 11.45 2.06
CA TYR A 140 -4.04 11.36 1.27
C TYR A 140 -4.57 12.75 0.89
N ASN A 141 -4.74 13.63 1.87
CA ASN A 141 -5.23 14.99 1.64
C ASN A 141 -4.33 15.77 0.70
N TYR A 142 -3.01 15.59 0.82
CA TYR A 142 -2.07 16.25 -0.07
C TYR A 142 -2.26 15.79 -1.52
N LEU A 143 -2.35 14.49 -1.76
CA LEU A 143 -2.56 13.94 -3.10
C LEU A 143 -3.90 14.37 -3.70
N VAL A 144 -4.99 14.29 -2.94
CA VAL A 144 -6.33 14.66 -3.42
C VAL A 144 -6.45 16.18 -3.64
N ASN A 145 -6.14 16.98 -2.61
CA ASN A 145 -6.46 18.42 -2.63
C ASN A 145 -5.42 19.26 -3.38
N ASN A 146 -4.15 18.81 -3.42
CA ASN A 146 -3.06 19.58 -4.02
C ASN A 146 -2.58 19.00 -5.36
N LYS A 147 -2.76 17.68 -5.59
CA LYS A 147 -2.29 17.00 -6.78
C LYS A 147 -3.41 16.50 -7.70
N GLY A 148 -4.66 16.63 -7.29
CA GLY A 148 -5.82 16.34 -8.13
C GLY A 148 -6.12 14.85 -8.31
N PHE A 149 -5.68 14.00 -7.39
CA PHE A 149 -6.06 12.58 -7.39
C PHE A 149 -7.55 12.41 -7.08
N ASP A 150 -8.16 11.37 -7.67
CA ASP A 150 -9.59 11.09 -7.44
C ASP A 150 -9.80 10.45 -6.05
N ALA A 151 -10.52 11.16 -5.18
CA ALA A 151 -10.88 10.66 -3.86
C ALA A 151 -11.72 9.36 -3.89
N LYS A 152 -12.36 9.02 -5.03
CA LYS A 152 -13.16 7.80 -5.16
C LYS A 152 -12.30 6.55 -5.31
N THR A 153 -11.10 6.68 -5.85
CA THR A 153 -10.16 5.57 -6.04
C THR A 153 -9.15 5.45 -4.90
N MET A 154 -9.24 6.33 -3.88
CA MET A 154 -8.25 6.39 -2.80
C MET A 154 -8.83 6.15 -1.43
N THR A 155 -8.05 5.45 -0.57
CA THR A 155 -8.35 5.32 0.86
C THR A 155 -7.10 5.55 1.70
N SER A 156 -7.31 5.93 2.98
CA SER A 156 -6.23 6.04 3.95
C SER A 156 -6.56 5.29 5.24
N SER A 157 -5.57 4.65 5.85
CA SER A 157 -5.71 3.90 7.10
C SER A 157 -4.45 3.98 7.95
N GLY A 158 -4.57 3.67 9.25
CA GLY A 158 -3.44 3.55 10.15
C GLY A 158 -3.31 2.14 10.70
N ARG A 159 -2.09 1.68 10.93
CA ARG A 159 -1.75 0.39 11.52
C ARG A 159 -1.12 0.52 12.91
N GLY A 160 -0.78 1.74 13.33
CA GLY A 160 -0.01 1.95 14.56
C GLY A 160 1.30 1.18 14.52
N GLU A 161 1.64 0.51 15.61
CA GLU A 161 2.83 -0.32 15.80
C GLU A 161 2.62 -1.81 15.44
N ASN A 162 1.41 -2.17 14.94
CA ASN A 162 0.99 -3.59 14.86
C ASN A 162 1.57 -4.34 13.65
N VAL A 163 2.20 -3.66 12.71
CA VAL A 163 2.80 -4.28 11.51
C VAL A 163 4.25 -3.81 11.35
N PRO A 164 5.16 -4.25 12.25
CA PRO A 164 6.58 -3.89 12.16
C PRO A 164 7.24 -4.62 11.00
N ILE A 165 8.17 -3.96 10.32
CA ILE A 165 9.03 -4.53 9.26
C ILE A 165 10.48 -4.73 9.75
N ALA A 166 10.81 -4.18 10.91
CA ALA A 166 12.13 -4.26 11.53
C ALA A 166 12.03 -4.36 13.05
N ASP A 167 13.17 -4.65 13.70
CA ASP A 167 13.24 -4.83 15.15
C ASP A 167 13.05 -3.49 15.89
N ASN A 168 11.98 -3.38 16.67
CA ASN A 168 11.66 -2.22 17.49
C ASN A 168 12.64 -2.00 18.68
N THR A 169 13.47 -2.97 19.01
CA THR A 169 14.47 -2.81 20.09
C THR A 169 15.63 -1.92 19.67
N THR A 170 15.92 -1.81 18.36
CA THR A 170 16.98 -0.98 17.81
C THR A 170 16.46 0.39 17.34
N ALA A 171 17.31 1.40 17.35
CA ALA A 171 16.95 2.73 16.85
C ALA A 171 16.70 2.71 15.33
N GLU A 172 17.52 1.97 14.60
CA GLU A 172 17.44 1.77 13.14
C GLU A 172 16.16 1.07 12.77
N GLY A 173 15.78 -0.02 13.46
CA GLY A 173 14.56 -0.76 13.21
C GLY A 173 13.31 0.09 13.50
N ARG A 174 13.31 0.86 14.59
CA ARG A 174 12.23 1.82 14.86
C ARG A 174 12.11 2.87 13.75
N ALA A 175 13.24 3.35 13.22
CA ALA A 175 13.22 4.31 12.12
C ALA A 175 12.57 3.72 10.84
N GLN A 176 12.82 2.44 10.54
CA GLN A 176 12.18 1.72 9.43
C GLN A 176 10.68 1.49 9.68
N ASN A 177 10.28 1.20 10.92
CA ASN A 177 8.88 0.99 11.28
C ASN A 177 8.04 2.27 11.16
N ARG A 178 8.63 3.46 11.43
CA ARG A 178 7.98 4.75 11.20
C ARG A 178 7.96 5.06 9.71
N ARG A 179 6.87 4.71 9.01
CA ARG A 179 6.76 4.82 7.57
C ARG A 179 5.32 5.12 7.11
N VAL A 180 5.21 5.54 5.87
CA VAL A 180 3.95 5.56 5.11
C VAL A 180 4.14 4.73 3.85
N GLU A 181 3.19 3.84 3.61
CA GLU A 181 3.10 3.01 2.41
C GLU A 181 1.99 3.53 1.50
N ILE A 182 2.30 3.74 0.22
CA ILE A 182 1.31 3.97 -0.84
C ILE A 182 1.28 2.73 -1.71
N LYS A 183 0.12 2.06 -1.81
CA LYS A 183 -0.08 0.86 -2.64
C LYS A 183 -0.96 1.23 -3.82
N ILE A 184 -0.45 1.07 -5.02
CA ILE A 184 -1.15 1.28 -6.29
C ILE A 184 -1.51 -0.10 -6.84
N TYR A 185 -2.78 -0.45 -6.81
CA TYR A 185 -3.25 -1.75 -7.29
C TYR A 185 -3.18 -1.80 -8.81
N ASN A 186 -2.71 -2.92 -9.38
CA ASN A 186 -2.71 -3.13 -10.81
C ASN A 186 -4.15 -3.29 -11.36
N ASN A 187 -4.34 -3.24 -12.68
CA ASN A 187 -5.68 -3.26 -13.27
C ASN A 187 -6.46 -4.55 -12.99
N LEU A 188 -5.78 -5.68 -12.78
CA LEU A 188 -6.42 -6.94 -12.40
C LEU A 188 -7.00 -6.93 -10.97
N ASN A 189 -6.59 -5.97 -10.14
CA ASN A 189 -6.96 -5.85 -8.73
C ASN A 189 -7.50 -4.46 -8.35
N SER A 190 -7.71 -3.55 -9.31
CA SER A 190 -8.18 -2.18 -9.05
C SER A 190 -9.67 -2.10 -8.67
N ASP A 191 -10.46 -3.12 -8.94
CA ASP A 191 -11.89 -3.18 -8.63
C ASP A 191 -12.18 -3.67 -7.19
N ILE A 192 -11.16 -3.74 -6.34
CA ILE A 192 -11.33 -4.12 -4.93
C ILE A 192 -11.92 -2.93 -4.17
N GLN A 193 -13.24 -2.84 -4.17
CA GLN A 193 -14.03 -1.94 -3.32
C GLN A 193 -14.57 -2.68 -2.09
#